data_6c038789d60fdf4e3c270338eef4ccae
#
_entry.id   6c038789d60fdf4e3c270338eef4ccae
#
_cell.length_a   1.000
_cell.length_b   1.000
_cell.length_c   1.000
_cell.angle_alpha   90.00
_cell.angle_beta   90.00
_cell.angle_gamma   90.00
#
_symmetry.space_group_name_H-M   'P 1'
#
loop_
_entity.id
_entity.type
_entity.pdbx_description
1 polymer ?
#
loop_
_entity_poly.entity_id
_entity_poly.type
_entity_poly.pdbx_seq_one_letter_code
_entity_poly.pdbx_strand_id
1 'polypeptide(L)'
;MPEHSTIRVRFIDANTGELVGETDVPAEQLPQSFEAATSLDIGENTFEVVSAEPMTAREFRQTGTVSIALREVEYTTVDPSELRYSLPSISDELPSIAEGSTKLGRNVLELREDDWRQVEFVALALQPAIATAFAAIERIYTEHREQYGFKELHVRKEVPAPLEGTSLTLAELRGAVGEAVTWLEGISFEGVAGLVEGGFAVKLPSGPALYGLQREGRVSVLGLHHTKASAAVQGDARLLAALASKHQVSLVDWCRVEQLPPSAERLQAWLSGQD
;
A
#
# COMPACT_ATOMS: atom_id res chain seq x y z
N MET A 1 26.74 -31.17 5.58
CA MET A 1 27.55 -30.65 6.68
C MET A 1 26.77 -30.84 7.97
N PRO A 2 27.41 -31.09 9.13
CA PRO A 2 26.68 -31.11 10.39
C PRO A 2 26.07 -29.73 10.64
N GLU A 3 24.81 -29.69 11.05
CA GLU A 3 24.14 -28.45 11.43
C GLU A 3 24.61 -28.02 12.82
N HIS A 4 24.84 -26.74 13.01
CA HIS A 4 25.17 -26.15 14.30
C HIS A 4 23.94 -26.07 15.19
N SER A 5 24.00 -26.63 16.40
CA SER A 5 22.93 -26.52 17.41
C SER A 5 22.95 -25.19 18.16
N THR A 6 24.09 -24.50 18.14
CA THR A 6 24.30 -23.19 18.75
C THR A 6 24.80 -22.24 17.69
N ILE A 7 24.20 -21.08 17.61
CA ILE A 7 24.48 -20.05 16.60
C ILE A 7 25.06 -18.83 17.31
N ARG A 8 26.18 -18.33 16.81
CA ARG A 8 26.74 -17.06 17.26
C ARG A 8 25.99 -15.91 16.60
N VAL A 9 25.23 -15.16 17.39
CA VAL A 9 24.47 -13.97 16.97
C VAL A 9 25.28 -12.73 17.22
N ARG A 10 25.48 -11.92 16.19
CA ARG A 10 26.15 -10.61 16.27
C ARG A 10 25.11 -9.52 16.01
N PHE A 11 24.96 -8.62 16.95
CA PHE A 11 24.07 -7.48 16.85
C PHE A 11 24.85 -6.25 16.35
N ILE A 12 24.37 -5.65 15.28
CA ILE A 12 24.99 -4.51 14.61
C ILE A 12 23.99 -3.35 14.65
N ASP A 13 24.42 -2.17 15.02
CA ASP A 13 23.61 -0.97 14.90
C ASP A 13 23.39 -0.64 13.42
N ALA A 14 22.11 -0.58 13.00
CA ALA A 14 21.75 -0.39 11.61
C ALA A 14 22.10 1.02 11.08
N ASN A 15 22.29 2.01 11.96
CA ASN A 15 22.59 3.38 11.57
C ASN A 15 24.11 3.61 11.45
N THR A 16 24.89 3.01 12.35
CA THR A 16 26.35 3.22 12.41
C THR A 16 27.18 2.09 11.80
N GLY A 17 26.60 0.90 11.72
CA GLY A 17 27.31 -0.32 11.30
C GLY A 17 28.23 -0.89 12.38
N GLU A 18 28.22 -0.37 13.59
CA GLU A 18 29.07 -0.82 14.69
C GLU A 18 28.50 -2.07 15.36
N LEU A 19 29.37 -2.93 15.89
CA LEU A 19 28.98 -4.10 16.66
C LEU A 19 28.49 -3.65 18.05
N VAL A 20 27.22 -3.88 18.33
CA VAL A 20 26.57 -3.58 19.62
C VAL A 20 26.84 -4.68 20.65
N GLY A 21 26.91 -5.93 20.20
CA GLY A 21 27.18 -7.08 21.06
C GLY A 21 27.14 -8.40 20.31
N GLU A 22 27.55 -9.46 20.98
CA GLU A 22 27.43 -10.82 20.46
C GLU A 22 27.04 -11.82 21.56
N THR A 23 26.32 -12.87 21.19
CA THR A 23 25.93 -13.93 22.11
C THR A 23 25.78 -15.25 21.37
N ASP A 24 25.87 -16.36 22.08
CA ASP A 24 25.61 -17.68 21.53
C ASP A 24 24.18 -18.10 21.92
N VAL A 25 23.35 -18.40 20.92
CA VAL A 25 21.91 -18.72 21.08
C VAL A 25 21.64 -20.12 20.50
N PRO A 26 20.90 -20.98 21.21
CA PRO A 26 20.40 -22.24 20.63
C PRO A 26 19.66 -21.98 19.31
N ALA A 27 19.97 -22.74 18.27
CA ALA A 27 19.37 -22.55 16.94
C ALA A 27 17.84 -22.68 16.91
N GLU A 28 17.26 -23.35 17.89
CA GLU A 28 15.81 -23.52 18.08
C GLU A 28 15.11 -22.30 18.67
N GLN A 29 15.87 -21.39 19.28
CA GLN A 29 15.34 -20.12 19.82
C GLN A 29 15.35 -18.99 18.78
N LEU A 30 16.02 -19.18 17.65
CA LEU A 30 16.00 -18.22 16.55
C LEU A 30 14.82 -18.49 15.62
N PRO A 31 14.25 -17.45 14.99
CA PRO A 31 13.15 -17.63 14.03
C PRO A 31 13.61 -18.43 12.82
N GLN A 32 12.65 -19.00 12.07
CA GLN A 32 12.94 -19.75 10.85
C GLN A 32 13.46 -18.84 9.73
N SER A 33 13.10 -17.56 9.79
CA SER A 33 13.55 -16.53 8.86
C SER A 33 13.40 -15.16 9.52
N PHE A 34 14.29 -14.24 9.13
CA PHE A 34 14.23 -12.82 9.48
C PHE A 34 13.59 -11.98 8.34
N GLU A 35 12.85 -12.61 7.43
CA GLU A 35 12.23 -11.96 6.28
C GLU A 35 11.03 -11.05 6.62
N ALA A 36 10.37 -11.29 7.73
CA ALA A 36 9.29 -10.44 8.22
C ALA A 36 9.85 -9.37 9.17
N ALA A 37 9.17 -8.25 9.29
CA ALA A 37 9.47 -7.25 10.31
C ALA A 37 9.47 -7.93 11.68
N THR A 38 10.66 -8.22 12.17
CA THR A 38 10.88 -8.95 13.43
C THR A 38 11.35 -7.95 14.45
N SER A 39 10.67 -7.88 15.59
CA SER A 39 11.17 -7.14 16.76
C SER A 39 11.86 -8.09 17.73
N LEU A 40 12.93 -7.62 18.34
CA LEU A 40 13.68 -8.31 19.38
C LEU A 40 13.71 -7.46 20.64
N ASP A 41 13.34 -8.06 21.77
CA ASP A 41 13.50 -7.41 23.08
C ASP A 41 14.88 -7.81 23.63
N ILE A 42 15.73 -6.82 23.86
CA ILE A 42 17.07 -7.00 24.43
C ILE A 42 17.15 -6.15 25.69
N GLY A 43 17.08 -6.79 26.85
CA GLY A 43 16.99 -6.08 28.12
C GLY A 43 15.64 -5.36 28.26
N GLU A 44 15.68 -4.05 28.45
CA GLU A 44 14.49 -3.19 28.57
C GLU A 44 14.11 -2.51 27.24
N ASN A 45 14.92 -2.68 26.21
CA ASN A 45 14.73 -2.01 24.92
C ASN A 45 14.21 -2.97 23.85
N THR A 46 13.31 -2.47 23.01
CA THR A 46 12.81 -3.18 21.82
C THR A 46 13.56 -2.68 20.60
N PHE A 47 14.00 -3.62 19.77
CA PHE A 47 14.72 -3.33 18.53
C PHE A 47 13.96 -3.91 17.33
N GLU A 48 13.93 -3.17 16.23
CA GLU A 48 13.49 -3.63 14.94
C GLU A 48 14.66 -4.30 14.21
N VAL A 49 14.44 -5.48 13.66
CA VAL A 49 15.41 -6.14 12.78
C VAL A 49 15.32 -5.52 11.40
N VAL A 50 16.34 -4.76 11.02
CA VAL A 50 16.45 -4.12 9.71
C VAL A 50 16.94 -5.10 8.65
N SER A 51 17.92 -5.94 9.00
CA SER A 51 18.43 -7.01 8.14
C SER A 51 19.09 -8.11 8.96
N ALA A 52 19.19 -9.30 8.40
CA ALA A 52 19.96 -10.39 8.98
C ALA A 52 20.73 -11.13 7.89
N GLU A 53 21.97 -11.53 8.18
CA GLU A 53 22.82 -12.25 7.27
C GLU A 53 23.58 -13.38 8.00
N PRO A 54 23.35 -14.64 7.63
CA PRO A 54 22.35 -15.10 6.67
C PRO A 54 20.93 -14.98 7.20
N MET A 55 19.92 -14.92 6.29
CA MET A 55 18.54 -14.59 6.61
C MET A 55 17.71 -15.77 7.13
N THR A 56 18.05 -17.01 6.70
CA THR A 56 17.21 -18.19 6.98
C THR A 56 17.86 -19.15 7.96
N ALA A 57 17.02 -19.89 8.71
CA ALA A 57 17.46 -20.90 9.69
C ALA A 57 18.36 -21.97 9.07
N ARG A 58 18.09 -22.36 7.84
CA ARG A 58 18.91 -23.32 7.12
C ARG A 58 20.34 -22.82 6.92
N GLU A 59 20.48 -21.56 6.55
CA GLU A 59 21.78 -20.95 6.25
C GLU A 59 22.58 -20.69 7.52
N PHE A 60 21.99 -20.09 8.57
CA PHE A 60 22.74 -19.83 9.80
C PHE A 60 23.05 -21.10 10.59
N ARG A 61 22.26 -22.18 10.47
CA ARG A 61 22.65 -23.50 11.00
C ARG A 61 23.84 -24.12 10.26
N GLN A 62 24.01 -23.81 8.98
CA GLN A 62 25.18 -24.27 8.21
C GLN A 62 26.44 -23.45 8.50
N THR A 63 26.29 -22.14 8.67
CA THR A 63 27.41 -21.23 8.95
C THR A 63 27.81 -21.17 10.41
N GLY A 64 26.90 -21.48 11.34
CA GLY A 64 27.09 -21.34 12.78
C GLY A 64 27.04 -19.91 13.28
N THR A 65 26.76 -18.94 12.41
CA THR A 65 26.74 -17.50 12.75
C THR A 65 25.60 -16.78 12.03
N VAL A 66 25.09 -15.71 12.64
CA VAL A 66 24.18 -14.75 12.01
C VAL A 66 24.51 -13.33 12.52
N SER A 67 24.56 -12.37 11.60
CA SER A 67 24.68 -10.94 11.91
C SER A 67 23.31 -10.28 11.72
N ILE A 68 22.81 -9.61 12.75
CA ILE A 68 21.48 -8.97 12.76
C ILE A 68 21.69 -7.47 12.91
N ALA A 69 21.29 -6.70 11.91
CA ALA A 69 21.29 -5.25 12.00
C ALA A 69 19.99 -4.80 12.71
N LEU A 70 20.14 -4.06 13.79
CA LEU A 70 19.09 -3.63 14.70
C LEU A 70 18.95 -2.12 14.66
N ARG A 71 17.71 -1.65 14.77
CA ARG A 71 17.36 -0.26 15.04
C ARG A 71 16.59 -0.21 16.35
N GLU A 72 17.00 0.62 17.28
CA GLU A 72 16.25 0.82 18.52
C GLU A 72 14.90 1.49 18.21
N VAL A 73 13.84 0.96 18.82
CA VAL A 73 12.49 1.52 18.71
C VAL A 73 12.27 2.47 19.87
N GLU A 74 12.27 3.76 19.58
CA GLU A 74 11.92 4.78 20.57
C GLU A 74 10.40 4.90 20.69
N TYR A 75 9.88 4.59 21.88
CA TYR A 75 8.47 4.80 22.19
C TYR A 75 8.27 6.20 22.72
N THR A 76 7.54 7.02 21.99
CA THR A 76 7.11 8.33 22.46
C THR A 76 5.66 8.25 22.93
N THR A 77 5.40 8.59 24.18
CA THR A 77 4.03 8.73 24.69
C THR A 77 3.48 10.07 24.19
N VAL A 78 2.48 10.01 23.33
CA VAL A 78 1.76 11.19 22.82
C VAL A 78 0.37 11.21 23.45
N ASP A 79 -0.08 12.40 23.86
CA ASP A 79 -1.47 12.57 24.30
C ASP A 79 -2.40 12.31 23.10
N PRO A 80 -3.35 11.37 23.20
CA PRO A 80 -4.29 11.10 22.11
C PRO A 80 -5.04 12.33 21.61
N SER A 81 -5.26 13.33 22.46
CA SER A 81 -5.91 14.58 22.07
C SER A 81 -5.05 15.47 21.16
N GLU A 82 -3.73 15.23 21.15
CA GLU A 82 -2.76 15.93 20.29
C GLU A 82 -2.51 15.23 18.95
N LEU A 83 -2.99 13.99 18.81
CA LEU A 83 -2.88 13.26 17.56
C LEU A 83 -3.70 13.95 16.46
N ARG A 84 -3.13 13.98 15.26
CA ARG A 84 -3.76 14.53 14.07
C ARG A 84 -3.70 13.52 12.95
N TYR A 85 -4.79 13.44 12.22
CA TYR A 85 -4.86 12.64 11.00
C TYR A 85 -4.24 13.42 9.84
N SER A 86 -3.43 12.76 9.04
CA SER A 86 -2.81 13.37 7.84
C SER A 86 -3.81 13.58 6.71
N LEU A 87 -4.87 12.76 6.69
CA LEU A 87 -5.91 12.75 5.66
C LEU A 87 -7.28 13.04 6.28
N PRO A 88 -8.21 13.64 5.54
CA PRO A 88 -9.58 13.89 6.01
C PRO A 88 -10.44 12.62 5.96
N SER A 89 -10.02 11.62 5.19
CA SER A 89 -10.79 10.39 4.99
C SER A 89 -9.93 9.20 4.62
N ILE A 90 -10.35 8.01 5.06
CA ILE A 90 -9.77 6.71 4.67
C ILE A 90 -10.89 5.72 4.31
N SER A 91 -10.52 4.63 3.64
CA SER A 91 -11.40 3.47 3.45
C SER A 91 -11.63 2.76 4.80
N ASP A 92 -12.79 2.14 4.98
CA ASP A 92 -13.11 1.42 6.22
C ASP A 92 -12.46 0.04 6.32
N GLU A 93 -12.09 -0.55 5.19
CA GLU A 93 -11.50 -1.88 5.13
C GLU A 93 -10.22 -1.91 4.29
N LEU A 94 -9.20 -2.58 4.81
CA LEU A 94 -8.04 -3.02 4.05
C LEU A 94 -8.27 -4.45 3.55
N PRO A 95 -7.79 -4.80 2.36
CA PRO A 95 -7.91 -6.14 1.84
C PRO A 95 -7.02 -7.13 2.60
N SER A 96 -7.44 -8.38 2.63
CA SER A 96 -6.66 -9.46 3.23
C SER A 96 -5.34 -9.68 2.51
N ILE A 97 -4.34 -10.12 3.27
CA ILE A 97 -3.05 -10.57 2.73
C ILE A 97 -3.14 -12.06 2.41
N ALA A 98 -2.70 -12.45 1.23
CA ALA A 98 -2.70 -13.84 0.78
C ALA A 98 -1.74 -14.67 1.64
N GLU A 99 -2.27 -15.75 2.24
CA GLU A 99 -1.51 -16.63 3.12
C GLU A 99 -0.29 -17.23 2.40
N GLY A 100 0.88 -17.18 3.03
CA GLY A 100 2.13 -17.72 2.49
C GLY A 100 2.69 -16.95 1.30
N SER A 101 2.12 -15.79 0.95
CA SER A 101 2.68 -14.92 -0.08
C SER A 101 3.86 -14.10 0.44
N THR A 102 4.75 -13.67 -0.46
CA THR A 102 5.85 -12.75 -0.15
C THR A 102 6.05 -11.74 -1.26
N LYS A 103 6.44 -10.50 -0.92
CA LYS A 103 6.82 -9.46 -1.88
C LYS A 103 8.31 -9.49 -2.25
N LEU A 104 9.13 -10.24 -1.52
CA LEU A 104 10.59 -10.28 -1.72
C LEU A 104 10.96 -10.73 -3.14
N GLY A 105 11.83 -9.94 -3.78
CA GLY A 105 12.29 -10.22 -5.14
C GLY A 105 11.22 -10.05 -6.22
N ARG A 106 10.05 -9.56 -5.90
CA ARG A 106 8.94 -9.33 -6.82
C ARG A 106 8.81 -7.87 -7.21
N ASN A 107 8.35 -7.64 -8.42
CA ASN A 107 8.01 -6.31 -8.90
C ASN A 107 6.54 -6.01 -8.52
N VAL A 108 6.32 -5.42 -7.34
CA VAL A 108 5.00 -5.15 -6.77
C VAL A 108 4.73 -3.66 -6.64
N LEU A 109 3.46 -3.28 -6.55
CA LEU A 109 3.06 -1.95 -6.13
C LEU A 109 3.00 -1.93 -4.60
N GLU A 110 3.85 -1.15 -3.97
CA GLU A 110 3.81 -0.92 -2.53
C GLU A 110 3.01 0.35 -2.23
N LEU A 111 1.99 0.23 -1.40
CA LEU A 111 1.10 1.31 -0.98
C LEU A 111 1.22 1.52 0.52
N ARG A 112 0.97 2.72 0.98
CA ARG A 112 0.61 2.95 2.38
C ARG A 112 -0.83 2.52 2.60
N GLU A 113 -1.15 2.08 3.80
CA GLU A 113 -2.55 1.77 4.16
C GLU A 113 -3.47 2.97 3.94
N ASP A 114 -3.01 4.16 4.26
CA ASP A 114 -3.74 5.42 4.06
C ASP A 114 -4.00 5.75 2.58
N ASP A 115 -3.16 5.26 1.65
CA ASP A 115 -3.32 5.48 0.21
C ASP A 115 -4.35 4.52 -0.40
N TRP A 116 -4.78 3.50 0.35
CA TRP A 116 -5.75 2.54 -0.16
C TRP A 116 -7.08 3.19 -0.49
N ARG A 117 -7.49 3.11 -1.75
CA ARG A 117 -8.75 3.65 -2.28
C ARG A 117 -8.93 5.17 -2.08
N GLN A 118 -7.85 5.96 -2.00
CA GLN A 118 -7.98 7.43 -1.92
C GLN A 118 -8.41 8.03 -3.25
N VAL A 119 -7.98 7.45 -4.35
CA VAL A 119 -8.46 7.78 -5.69
C VAL A 119 -8.90 6.48 -6.35
N GLU A 120 -10.18 6.38 -6.69
CA GLU A 120 -10.75 5.15 -7.23
C GLU A 120 -11.86 5.38 -8.24
N PHE A 121 -12.11 4.38 -9.07
CA PHE A 121 -13.25 4.37 -9.97
C PHE A 121 -14.49 3.87 -9.22
N VAL A 122 -15.57 4.65 -9.29
CA VAL A 122 -16.85 4.35 -8.64
C VAL A 122 -17.95 4.34 -9.68
N ALA A 123 -18.84 3.35 -9.60
CA ALA A 123 -19.99 3.24 -10.49
C ALA A 123 -20.88 4.49 -10.41
N LEU A 124 -21.31 5.02 -11.55
CA LEU A 124 -22.19 6.22 -11.61
C LEU A 124 -23.51 6.01 -10.87
N ALA A 125 -23.98 4.77 -10.76
CA ALA A 125 -25.17 4.42 -9.98
C ALA A 125 -25.01 4.73 -8.48
N LEU A 126 -23.80 4.85 -7.96
CA LEU A 126 -23.50 5.16 -6.56
C LEU A 126 -23.37 6.67 -6.29
N GLN A 127 -23.78 7.54 -7.23
CA GLN A 127 -23.73 8.98 -7.07
C GLN A 127 -24.31 9.49 -5.73
N PRO A 128 -25.45 9.00 -5.20
CA PRO A 128 -25.96 9.45 -3.90
C PRO A 128 -25.02 9.10 -2.74
N ALA A 129 -24.38 7.94 -2.79
CA ALA A 129 -23.42 7.51 -1.77
C ALA A 129 -22.13 8.36 -1.81
N ILE A 130 -21.64 8.68 -3.03
CA ILE A 130 -20.51 9.61 -3.21
C ILE A 130 -20.84 10.97 -2.59
N ALA A 131 -22.02 11.52 -2.87
CA ALA A 131 -22.44 12.83 -2.35
C ALA A 131 -22.52 12.82 -0.82
N THR A 132 -22.98 11.72 -0.21
CA THR A 132 -23.03 11.58 1.26
C THR A 132 -21.62 11.56 1.86
N ALA A 133 -20.71 10.79 1.29
CA ALA A 133 -19.32 10.76 1.76
C ALA A 133 -18.63 12.12 1.57
N PHE A 134 -18.84 12.79 0.44
CA PHE A 134 -18.30 14.13 0.19
C PHE A 134 -18.77 15.14 1.24
N ALA A 135 -20.05 15.18 1.56
CA ALA A 135 -20.57 16.07 2.59
C ALA A 135 -19.92 15.82 3.97
N ALA A 136 -19.67 14.56 4.32
CA ALA A 136 -18.96 14.22 5.55
C ALA A 136 -17.50 14.68 5.53
N ILE A 137 -16.79 14.49 4.40
CA ILE A 137 -15.39 14.90 4.25
C ILE A 137 -15.26 16.43 4.23
N GLU A 138 -16.17 17.16 3.55
CA GLU A 138 -16.22 18.62 3.55
C GLU A 138 -16.42 19.18 4.96
N ARG A 139 -17.21 18.51 5.79
CA ARG A 139 -17.35 18.88 7.20
C ARG A 139 -16.01 18.75 7.95
N ILE A 140 -15.25 17.69 7.71
CA ILE A 140 -13.90 17.53 8.29
C ILE A 140 -13.00 18.69 7.88
N TYR A 141 -13.03 19.11 6.61
CA TYR A 141 -12.26 20.27 6.14
C TYR A 141 -12.65 21.58 6.80
N THR A 142 -13.94 21.78 7.05
CA THR A 142 -14.47 23.06 7.57
C THR A 142 -14.40 23.17 9.09
N GLU A 143 -14.62 22.07 9.81
CA GLU A 143 -14.79 22.07 11.26
C GLU A 143 -13.58 21.51 12.01
N HIS A 144 -12.80 20.60 11.38
CA HIS A 144 -11.78 19.82 12.05
C HIS A 144 -10.35 19.95 11.46
N ARG A 145 -10.16 20.87 10.51
CA ARG A 145 -8.85 21.16 9.93
C ARG A 145 -8.00 22.01 10.87
N GLU A 146 -6.74 21.61 11.06
CA GLU A 146 -5.74 22.36 11.81
C GLU A 146 -4.51 22.65 10.96
N GLN A 147 -3.49 23.27 11.57
CA GLN A 147 -2.24 23.64 10.87
C GLN A 147 -1.50 22.42 10.30
N TYR A 148 -1.54 21.28 11.00
CA TYR A 148 -0.80 20.07 10.66
C TYR A 148 -1.70 18.83 10.54
N GLY A 149 -2.89 18.97 9.96
CA GLY A 149 -3.78 17.84 9.74
C GLY A 149 -5.21 18.08 10.21
N PHE A 150 -5.87 17.03 10.65
CA PHE A 150 -7.28 17.04 11.00
C PHE A 150 -7.49 16.43 12.39
N LYS A 151 -8.39 17.01 13.20
CA LYS A 151 -8.79 16.47 14.51
C LYS A 151 -9.65 15.23 14.38
N GLU A 152 -10.42 15.14 13.33
CA GLU A 152 -11.30 14.02 13.02
C GLU A 152 -11.01 13.47 11.64
N LEU A 153 -11.39 12.22 11.44
CA LEU A 153 -11.22 11.45 10.22
C LEU A 153 -12.56 10.84 9.84
N HIS A 154 -12.97 10.95 8.58
CA HIS A 154 -14.12 10.24 8.05
C HIS A 154 -13.71 8.87 7.54
N VAL A 155 -14.26 7.80 8.14
CA VAL A 155 -14.12 6.43 7.64
C VAL A 155 -15.23 6.15 6.65
N ARG A 156 -14.89 6.00 5.37
CA ARG A 156 -15.86 5.81 4.27
C ARG A 156 -16.53 4.44 4.31
N LYS A 157 -17.82 4.41 4.66
CA LYS A 157 -18.67 3.21 4.67
C LYS A 157 -19.77 3.25 3.61
N GLU A 158 -19.94 4.38 2.95
CA GLU A 158 -21.02 4.64 1.99
C GLU A 158 -20.82 3.90 0.67
N VAL A 159 -19.55 3.60 0.31
CA VAL A 159 -19.18 2.96 -0.94
C VAL A 159 -18.32 1.71 -0.68
N PRO A 160 -18.87 0.66 -0.05
CA PRO A 160 -18.10 -0.56 0.24
C PRO A 160 -17.74 -1.34 -1.04
N ALA A 161 -18.61 -1.31 -2.04
CA ALA A 161 -18.43 -1.99 -3.32
C ALA A 161 -18.43 -0.98 -4.49
N PRO A 162 -17.31 -0.29 -4.76
CA PRO A 162 -17.26 0.86 -5.69
C PRO A 162 -17.65 0.50 -7.13
N LEU A 163 -17.43 -0.73 -7.55
CA LEU A 163 -17.78 -1.21 -8.90
C LEU A 163 -19.05 -2.07 -8.91
N GLU A 164 -19.91 -1.97 -7.90
CA GLU A 164 -21.17 -2.70 -7.87
C GLU A 164 -22.03 -2.38 -9.10
N GLY A 165 -22.59 -3.43 -9.69
CA GLY A 165 -23.39 -3.30 -10.91
C GLY A 165 -22.60 -3.13 -12.19
N THR A 166 -21.27 -2.99 -12.14
CA THR A 166 -20.42 -2.99 -13.34
C THR A 166 -20.07 -4.41 -13.78
N SER A 167 -19.69 -4.55 -15.05
CA SER A 167 -19.24 -5.84 -15.63
C SER A 167 -17.74 -5.85 -15.91
N LEU A 168 -16.95 -4.97 -15.30
CA LEU A 168 -15.52 -4.87 -15.55
C LEU A 168 -14.80 -6.17 -15.17
N THR A 169 -14.10 -6.76 -16.14
CA THR A 169 -13.24 -7.92 -15.92
C THR A 169 -11.76 -7.54 -16.03
N LEU A 170 -10.89 -8.34 -15.42
CA LEU A 170 -9.44 -8.15 -15.55
C LEU A 170 -8.98 -8.34 -17.00
N ALA A 171 -9.63 -9.22 -17.75
CA ALA A 171 -9.36 -9.43 -19.18
C ALA A 171 -9.71 -8.19 -20.01
N GLU A 172 -10.85 -7.56 -19.75
CA GLU A 172 -11.22 -6.30 -20.41
C GLU A 172 -10.29 -5.14 -20.02
N LEU A 173 -9.89 -5.05 -18.75
CA LEU A 173 -8.90 -4.09 -18.32
C LEU A 173 -7.56 -4.30 -19.05
N ARG A 174 -7.09 -5.55 -19.16
CA ARG A 174 -5.88 -5.89 -19.92
C ARG A 174 -5.98 -5.48 -21.38
N GLY A 175 -7.10 -5.75 -22.00
CA GLY A 175 -7.36 -5.33 -23.38
C GLY A 175 -7.40 -3.81 -23.56
N ALA A 176 -7.97 -3.09 -22.60
CA ALA A 176 -8.07 -1.63 -22.63
C ALA A 176 -6.71 -0.93 -22.46
N VAL A 177 -5.88 -1.38 -21.51
CA VAL A 177 -4.56 -0.77 -21.26
C VAL A 177 -3.53 -1.14 -22.33
N GLY A 178 -3.75 -2.21 -23.07
CA GLY A 178 -2.87 -2.64 -24.18
C GLY A 178 -1.52 -3.18 -23.72
N GLU A 179 -0.54 -3.19 -24.64
CA GLU A 179 0.78 -3.78 -24.41
C GLU A 179 1.84 -2.77 -23.92
N ALA A 180 1.56 -1.48 -24.01
CA ALA A 180 2.50 -0.42 -23.65
C ALA A 180 2.67 -0.19 -22.14
N VAL A 181 2.04 -1.01 -21.30
CA VAL A 181 2.02 -0.90 -19.85
C VAL A 181 2.90 -1.97 -19.19
N THR A 182 3.30 -1.72 -17.94
CA THR A 182 4.03 -2.71 -17.14
C THR A 182 3.10 -3.31 -16.08
N TRP A 183 2.74 -4.58 -16.23
CA TRP A 183 2.02 -5.32 -15.19
C TRP A 183 2.97 -5.67 -14.05
N LEU A 184 2.52 -5.42 -12.85
CA LEU A 184 3.20 -5.79 -11.61
C LEU A 184 2.67 -7.13 -11.11
N GLU A 185 3.43 -7.78 -10.24
CA GLU A 185 3.07 -9.11 -9.73
C GLU A 185 2.00 -9.06 -8.62
N GLY A 186 1.65 -7.87 -8.15
CA GLY A 186 0.60 -7.66 -7.17
C GLY A 186 0.73 -6.33 -6.45
N ILE A 187 0.02 -6.25 -5.32
CA ILE A 187 0.03 -5.12 -4.39
C ILE A 187 0.55 -5.62 -3.04
N SER A 188 1.30 -4.80 -2.33
CA SER A 188 1.61 -4.98 -0.91
C SER A 188 1.45 -3.66 -0.17
N PHE A 189 1.35 -3.71 1.16
CA PHE A 189 1.42 -2.51 1.98
C PHE A 189 2.83 -2.30 2.56
N GLU A 190 3.18 -1.04 2.85
CA GLU A 190 4.42 -0.71 3.54
C GLU A 190 4.46 -1.44 4.90
N GLY A 191 5.61 -2.02 5.24
CA GLY A 191 5.76 -2.80 6.48
C GLY A 191 5.16 -4.20 6.46
N VAL A 192 4.39 -4.58 5.43
CA VAL A 192 3.78 -5.91 5.30
C VAL A 192 4.59 -6.77 4.33
N ALA A 193 4.94 -8.00 4.74
CA ALA A 193 5.77 -8.90 3.94
C ALA A 193 5.02 -9.57 2.78
N GLY A 194 3.69 -9.71 2.91
CA GLY A 194 2.84 -10.43 1.95
C GLY A 194 2.25 -9.59 0.84
N LEU A 195 1.56 -10.27 -0.06
CA LEU A 195 0.79 -9.67 -1.15
C LEU A 195 -0.69 -9.63 -0.82
N VAL A 196 -1.38 -8.61 -1.27
CA VAL A 196 -2.85 -8.49 -1.18
C VAL A 196 -3.51 -9.62 -1.96
N GLU A 197 -4.46 -10.33 -1.32
CA GLU A 197 -5.22 -11.40 -1.94
C GLU A 197 -6.08 -10.88 -3.10
N GLY A 198 -5.93 -11.49 -4.29
CA GLY A 198 -6.62 -11.03 -5.49
C GLY A 198 -6.15 -9.66 -6.01
N GLY A 199 -5.10 -9.10 -5.40
CA GLY A 199 -4.52 -7.82 -5.80
C GLY A 199 -3.86 -7.86 -7.17
N PHE A 200 -4.05 -6.80 -7.96
CA PHE A 200 -3.35 -6.59 -9.22
C PHE A 200 -2.91 -5.13 -9.33
N ALA A 201 -1.84 -4.89 -10.07
CA ALA A 201 -1.40 -3.54 -10.40
C ALA A 201 -0.77 -3.45 -11.78
N VAL A 202 -0.87 -2.28 -12.40
CA VAL A 202 -0.29 -1.99 -13.71
C VAL A 202 0.17 -0.54 -13.78
N LYS A 203 1.43 -0.32 -14.14
CA LYS A 203 2.00 1.02 -14.36
C LYS A 203 1.62 1.51 -15.74
N LEU A 204 1.03 2.72 -15.78
CA LEU A 204 0.73 3.44 -16.99
C LEU A 204 1.99 4.13 -17.55
N PRO A 205 2.04 4.41 -18.87
CA PRO A 205 3.21 5.03 -19.51
C PRO A 205 3.65 6.38 -18.92
N SER A 206 2.72 7.17 -18.39
CA SER A 206 3.04 8.46 -17.77
C SER A 206 3.50 8.38 -16.31
N GLY A 207 3.44 7.20 -15.68
CA GLY A 207 3.93 6.96 -14.31
C GLY A 207 2.90 6.51 -13.29
N PRO A 208 1.64 6.97 -13.29
CA PRO A 208 0.59 6.48 -12.39
C PRO A 208 0.39 4.97 -12.50
N ALA A 209 -0.12 4.35 -11.44
CA ALA A 209 -0.45 2.93 -11.44
C ALA A 209 -1.94 2.72 -11.19
N LEU A 210 -2.61 1.97 -12.08
CA LEU A 210 -3.89 1.37 -11.76
C LEU A 210 -3.66 0.17 -10.87
N TYR A 211 -4.45 0.04 -9.82
CA TYR A 211 -4.40 -1.11 -8.93
C TYR A 211 -5.82 -1.50 -8.50
N GLY A 212 -5.97 -2.70 -7.97
CA GLY A 212 -7.28 -3.09 -7.50
C GLY A 212 -7.36 -4.53 -7.04
N LEU A 213 -8.60 -4.95 -6.79
CA LEU A 213 -8.94 -6.31 -6.40
C LEU A 213 -9.74 -6.98 -7.49
N GLN A 214 -9.48 -8.27 -7.67
CA GLN A 214 -10.28 -9.13 -8.52
C GLN A 214 -10.61 -10.44 -7.81
N ARG A 215 -11.77 -10.97 -8.12
CA ARG A 215 -12.17 -12.31 -7.72
C ARG A 215 -12.78 -13.01 -8.92
N GLU A 216 -12.27 -14.19 -9.25
CA GLU A 216 -12.76 -14.98 -10.43
C GLU A 216 -12.74 -14.17 -11.75
N GLY A 217 -11.72 -13.31 -11.90
CA GLY A 217 -11.58 -12.46 -13.09
C GLY A 217 -12.46 -11.19 -13.12
N ARG A 218 -13.37 -11.00 -12.16
CA ARG A 218 -14.19 -9.78 -12.03
C ARG A 218 -13.47 -8.77 -11.15
N VAL A 219 -13.35 -7.54 -11.60
CA VAL A 219 -12.74 -6.44 -10.82
C VAL A 219 -13.78 -5.88 -9.86
N SER A 220 -13.46 -5.85 -8.56
CA SER A 220 -14.33 -5.31 -7.51
C SER A 220 -13.87 -3.94 -7.00
N VAL A 221 -12.58 -3.66 -7.08
CA VAL A 221 -11.96 -2.37 -6.77
C VAL A 221 -11.00 -1.99 -7.88
N LEU A 222 -11.03 -0.74 -8.33
CA LEU A 222 -10.06 -0.17 -9.26
C LEU A 222 -9.64 1.20 -8.77
N GLY A 223 -8.47 1.28 -8.18
CA GLY A 223 -7.84 2.50 -7.68
C GLY A 223 -6.79 3.04 -8.66
N LEU A 224 -6.43 4.30 -8.47
CA LEU A 224 -5.36 4.98 -9.18
C LEU A 224 -4.36 5.53 -8.17
N HIS A 225 -3.16 4.96 -8.13
CA HIS A 225 -2.05 5.51 -7.37
C HIS A 225 -1.32 6.53 -8.25
N HIS A 226 -1.38 7.79 -7.83
CA HIS A 226 -0.83 8.90 -8.60
C HIS A 226 0.51 9.34 -8.03
N THR A 227 1.58 8.97 -8.70
CA THR A 227 2.90 9.58 -8.54
C THR A 227 3.02 10.72 -9.56
N LYS A 228 3.91 11.69 -9.32
CA LYS A 228 4.13 12.82 -10.25
C LYS A 228 4.21 12.31 -11.69
N ALA A 229 3.21 12.68 -12.50
CA ALA A 229 3.14 12.25 -13.88
C ALA A 229 4.22 12.89 -14.74
N SER A 230 4.73 12.14 -15.71
CA SER A 230 5.59 12.65 -16.76
C SER A 230 4.77 13.40 -17.83
N ALA A 231 5.44 14.05 -18.79
CA ALA A 231 4.79 14.82 -19.86
C ALA A 231 3.80 14.01 -20.77
N ALA A 232 3.75 12.68 -20.65
CA ALA A 232 2.96 11.80 -21.53
C ALA A 232 1.54 11.49 -21.03
N VAL A 233 0.94 12.34 -20.19
CA VAL A 233 -0.36 12.09 -19.54
C VAL A 233 -1.56 12.00 -20.47
N GLN A 234 -1.48 12.58 -21.68
CA GLN A 234 -2.63 12.62 -22.59
C GLN A 234 -3.11 11.22 -23.03
N GLY A 235 -2.15 10.29 -23.26
CA GLY A 235 -2.48 8.92 -23.61
C GLY A 235 -3.24 8.21 -22.52
N ASP A 236 -2.74 8.32 -21.30
CA ASP A 236 -3.34 7.72 -20.10
C ASP A 236 -4.72 8.33 -19.80
N ALA A 237 -4.85 9.65 -19.92
CA ALA A 237 -6.13 10.33 -19.73
C ALA A 237 -7.21 9.84 -20.71
N ARG A 238 -6.86 9.64 -21.98
CA ARG A 238 -7.77 9.07 -22.98
C ARG A 238 -8.15 7.63 -22.67
N LEU A 239 -7.19 6.82 -22.26
CA LEU A 239 -7.40 5.44 -21.84
C LEU A 239 -8.37 5.37 -20.65
N LEU A 240 -8.09 6.15 -19.58
CA LEU A 240 -8.93 6.20 -18.40
C LEU A 240 -10.34 6.71 -18.69
N ALA A 241 -10.48 7.74 -19.55
CA ALA A 241 -11.78 8.25 -19.98
C ALA A 241 -12.57 7.20 -20.77
N ALA A 242 -11.93 6.47 -21.68
CA ALA A 242 -12.58 5.40 -22.45
C ALA A 242 -13.04 4.26 -21.53
N LEU A 243 -12.18 3.84 -20.59
CA LEU A 243 -12.51 2.83 -19.58
C LEU A 243 -13.72 3.27 -18.74
N ALA A 244 -13.66 4.49 -18.19
CA ALA A 244 -14.71 5.06 -17.35
C ALA A 244 -16.05 5.16 -18.10
N SER A 245 -16.03 5.63 -19.33
CA SER A 245 -17.22 5.74 -20.18
C SER A 245 -17.82 4.37 -20.49
N LYS A 246 -16.99 3.39 -20.89
CA LYS A 246 -17.43 2.04 -21.23
C LYS A 246 -18.13 1.34 -20.06
N HIS A 247 -17.56 1.47 -18.86
CA HIS A 247 -18.05 0.76 -17.67
C HIS A 247 -18.96 1.59 -16.77
N GLN A 248 -19.36 2.80 -17.23
CA GLN A 248 -20.25 3.71 -16.49
C GLN A 248 -19.73 3.99 -15.08
N VAL A 249 -18.46 4.36 -14.97
CA VAL A 249 -17.79 4.75 -13.72
C VAL A 249 -17.23 6.17 -13.83
N SER A 250 -16.96 6.80 -12.70
CA SER A 250 -16.23 8.06 -12.60
C SER A 250 -15.01 7.87 -11.71
N LEU A 251 -13.94 8.63 -11.95
CA LEU A 251 -12.82 8.69 -11.02
C LEU A 251 -13.19 9.64 -9.87
N VAL A 252 -13.03 9.16 -8.64
CA VAL A 252 -13.33 9.90 -7.41
C VAL A 252 -12.03 10.10 -6.63
N ASP A 253 -11.67 11.35 -6.36
CA ASP A 253 -10.60 11.73 -5.44
C ASP A 253 -11.24 12.13 -4.10
N TRP A 254 -11.18 11.23 -3.14
CA TRP A 254 -11.83 11.43 -1.84
C TRP A 254 -11.16 12.54 -1.03
N CYS A 255 -9.83 12.66 -1.13
CA CYS A 255 -9.11 13.70 -0.40
C CYS A 255 -9.33 15.10 -0.96
N ARG A 256 -9.60 15.24 -2.26
CA ARG A 256 -9.93 16.53 -2.87
C ARG A 256 -11.43 16.81 -2.92
N VAL A 257 -12.25 15.84 -2.52
CA VAL A 257 -13.71 15.91 -2.66
C VAL A 257 -14.11 16.18 -4.11
N GLU A 258 -13.46 15.50 -5.04
CA GLU A 258 -13.63 15.73 -6.47
C GLU A 258 -14.08 14.46 -7.18
N GLN A 259 -15.12 14.59 -8.01
CA GLN A 259 -15.58 13.54 -8.91
C GLN A 259 -15.30 13.95 -10.34
N LEU A 260 -14.45 13.20 -11.02
CA LEU A 260 -14.02 13.45 -12.38
C LEU A 260 -14.90 12.66 -13.34
N PRO A 261 -15.62 13.33 -14.25
CA PRO A 261 -16.39 12.65 -15.29
C PRO A 261 -15.44 11.91 -16.27
N PRO A 262 -15.97 10.99 -17.09
CA PRO A 262 -15.20 10.27 -18.12
C PRO A 262 -14.79 11.18 -19.29
N SER A 263 -14.08 12.27 -18.99
CA SER A 263 -13.56 13.25 -19.94
C SER A 263 -12.04 13.20 -19.96
N ALA A 264 -11.46 12.97 -21.15
CA ALA A 264 -10.01 12.93 -21.30
C ALA A 264 -9.35 14.26 -20.93
N GLU A 265 -10.01 15.39 -21.18
CA GLU A 265 -9.52 16.72 -20.85
C GLU A 265 -9.45 16.93 -19.32
N ARG A 266 -10.55 16.59 -18.59
CA ARG A 266 -10.58 16.70 -17.12
C ARG A 266 -9.57 15.76 -16.46
N LEU A 267 -9.51 14.51 -16.91
CA LEU A 267 -8.54 13.53 -16.39
C LEU A 267 -7.09 13.96 -16.70
N GLN A 268 -6.84 14.58 -17.85
CA GLN A 268 -5.51 15.10 -18.18
C GLN A 268 -5.12 16.25 -17.26
N ALA A 269 -6.02 17.20 -17.01
CA ALA A 269 -5.79 18.33 -16.10
C ALA A 269 -5.47 17.81 -14.70
N TRP A 270 -6.29 16.89 -14.17
CA TRP A 270 -6.09 16.28 -12.87
C TRP A 270 -4.76 15.53 -12.77
N LEU A 271 -4.42 14.67 -13.75
CA LEU A 271 -3.15 13.93 -13.79
C LEU A 271 -1.93 14.86 -13.86
N SER A 272 -2.08 16.02 -14.47
CA SER A 272 -0.99 17.02 -14.60
C SER A 272 -0.84 17.90 -13.36
N GLY A 273 -1.76 17.82 -12.40
CA GLY A 273 -1.79 18.71 -11.24
C GLY A 273 -2.10 20.15 -11.60
N GLN A 274 -2.92 20.39 -12.65
CA GLN A 274 -3.29 21.70 -13.16
C GLN A 274 -4.70 22.15 -12.72
N ASP A 275 -5.35 21.37 -11.81
CA ASP A 275 -6.64 21.69 -11.21
C ASP A 275 -6.50 22.50 -9.93
#